data_45f7de183678291e6073947f18314908
#
_entry.id   45f7de183678291e6073947f18314908
#
_cell.length_a   1.000
_cell.length_b   1.000
_cell.length_c   1.000
_cell.angle_alpha   90.00
_cell.angle_beta   90.00
_cell.angle_gamma   90.00
#
_symmetry.space_group_name_H-M   'P 1'
#
loop_
_entity.id
_entity.type
_entity.pdbx_description
1 polymer ?
#
loop_
_entity_poly.entity_id
_entity_poly.type
_entity_poly.pdbx_seq_one_letter_code
_entity_poly.pdbx_strand_id
1 'polypeptide(L)'
;INALMEYQVPFTMKEQLPNLFRHWICRSILAYLEMSAGDRSRKNFLEVMNRPNRYISREALKNTQINFEQLREYYKDKDWMCDRITTLETHLKILGTLSPFAAINFIRKGMGFEEYLREYAQYRKIKPEELLETLDRIHESTKGMKNLAQWQVYIEEYTKRLNEQARKQQDHREGVTISTLHAVKGLEYDIVYILNVNEGSIPYRKAVLAEAVEEERRLFYVGMTRAKKKLVLSYVRHQYEKEREPSRFLEETGL
;
A
#
# COMPACT_ATOMS: atom_id res chain seq x y z
N ILE A 1 1.27 13.58 -4.65
CA ILE A 1 2.09 14.12 -3.56
C ILE A 1 3.56 13.90 -3.84
N ASN A 2 4.00 12.68 -4.13
CA ASN A 2 5.42 12.42 -4.41
C ASN A 2 5.98 13.34 -5.51
N ALA A 3 5.24 13.53 -6.61
CA ALA A 3 5.63 14.45 -7.67
C ALA A 3 5.74 15.91 -7.18
N LEU A 4 4.78 16.38 -6.35
CA LEU A 4 4.85 17.73 -5.79
C LEU A 4 6.08 17.90 -4.88
N MET A 5 6.43 16.86 -4.11
CA MET A 5 7.65 16.86 -3.29
C MET A 5 8.91 16.84 -4.15
N GLU A 6 8.94 16.02 -5.20
CA GLU A 6 10.06 15.89 -6.14
C GLU A 6 10.34 17.20 -6.89
N TYR A 7 9.27 17.83 -7.38
CA TYR A 7 9.36 19.11 -8.08
C TYR A 7 9.36 20.33 -7.14
N GLN A 8 9.45 20.12 -5.82
CA GLN A 8 9.50 21.17 -4.80
C GLN A 8 8.30 22.15 -4.87
N VAL A 9 7.14 21.69 -5.33
CA VAL A 9 5.93 22.50 -5.38
C VAL A 9 5.33 22.59 -3.98
N PRO A 10 5.17 23.80 -3.40
CA PRO A 10 4.55 23.96 -2.09
C PRO A 10 3.11 23.46 -2.12
N PHE A 11 2.73 22.68 -1.11
CA PHE A 11 1.35 22.22 -0.97
C PHE A 11 0.95 22.12 0.50
N THR A 12 -0.34 22.24 0.73
CA THR A 12 -0.97 22.00 2.04
C THR A 12 -1.97 20.86 1.93
N MET A 13 -2.15 20.11 3.00
CA MET A 13 -3.15 19.02 3.06
C MET A 13 -4.04 19.24 4.26
N LYS A 14 -5.35 19.04 4.09
CA LYS A 14 -6.30 19.11 5.20
C LYS A 14 -6.30 17.86 6.08
N GLU A 15 -5.94 16.73 5.50
CA GLU A 15 -5.91 15.44 6.18
C GLU A 15 -4.49 14.88 6.19
N GLN A 16 -4.10 14.26 7.31
CA GLN A 16 -2.83 13.56 7.37
C GLN A 16 -2.89 12.28 6.53
N LEU A 17 -1.98 12.14 5.59
CA LEU A 17 -1.86 10.89 4.85
C LEU A 17 -1.30 9.79 5.74
N PRO A 18 -1.94 8.62 5.75
CA PRO A 18 -1.34 7.46 6.38
C PRO A 18 -0.02 7.10 5.67
N ASN A 19 1.05 6.94 6.43
CA ASN A 19 2.32 6.49 5.87
C ASN A 19 2.18 5.04 5.40
N LEU A 20 2.26 4.83 4.07
CA LEU A 20 2.18 3.52 3.42
C LEU A 20 3.15 2.50 4.04
N PHE A 21 4.37 2.95 4.38
CA PHE A 21 5.44 2.08 4.88
C PHE A 21 5.28 1.70 6.36
N ARG A 22 4.34 2.32 7.09
CA ARG A 22 3.93 1.88 8.43
C ARG A 22 2.83 0.82 8.40
N HIS A 23 2.25 0.56 7.22
CA HIS A 23 1.23 -0.48 7.09
C HIS A 23 1.82 -1.87 7.36
N TRP A 24 1.04 -2.75 8.01
CA TRP A 24 1.51 -4.08 8.41
C TRP A 24 1.96 -4.96 7.22
N ILE A 25 1.36 -4.80 6.04
CA ILE A 25 1.79 -5.48 4.80
C ILE A 25 3.24 -5.09 4.47
N CYS A 26 3.58 -3.80 4.53
CA CYS A 26 4.94 -3.35 4.28
C CYS A 26 5.92 -3.90 5.30
N ARG A 27 5.55 -3.92 6.58
CA ARG A 27 6.39 -4.53 7.63
C ARG A 27 6.65 -6.00 7.39
N SER A 28 5.63 -6.77 6.97
CA SER A 28 5.83 -8.18 6.63
C SER A 28 6.77 -8.36 5.44
N ILE A 29 6.64 -7.53 4.40
CA ILE A 29 7.53 -7.57 3.22
C ILE A 29 8.96 -7.20 3.61
N LEU A 30 9.16 -6.12 4.36
CA LEU A 30 10.48 -5.73 4.86
C LEU A 30 11.11 -6.84 5.68
N ALA A 31 10.35 -7.45 6.59
CA ALA A 31 10.85 -8.57 7.39
C ALA A 31 11.29 -9.77 6.53
N TYR A 32 10.57 -10.10 5.46
CA TYR A 32 11.01 -11.11 4.49
C TYR A 32 12.34 -10.75 3.83
N LEU A 33 12.48 -9.51 3.38
CA LEU A 33 13.70 -9.05 2.71
C LEU A 33 14.89 -8.94 3.67
N GLU A 34 14.68 -8.46 4.89
CA GLU A 34 15.72 -8.42 5.94
C GLU A 34 16.16 -9.83 6.34
N MET A 35 15.22 -10.75 6.47
CA MET A 35 15.55 -12.16 6.73
C MET A 35 16.30 -12.82 5.56
N SER A 36 15.97 -12.47 4.33
CA SER A 36 16.69 -12.95 3.14
C SER A 36 18.12 -12.41 3.07
N ALA A 37 18.35 -11.22 3.63
CA ALA A 37 19.66 -10.61 3.78
C ALA A 37 20.47 -11.13 5.00
N GLY A 38 19.91 -12.09 5.75
CA GLY A 38 20.61 -12.76 6.85
C GLY A 38 20.11 -12.42 8.25
N ASP A 39 19.14 -11.49 8.40
CA ASP A 39 18.53 -11.27 9.72
C ASP A 39 17.83 -12.53 10.22
N ARG A 40 18.04 -12.87 11.45
CA ARG A 40 17.45 -14.02 12.14
C ARG A 40 16.71 -13.60 13.41
N SER A 41 16.40 -12.30 13.54
CA SER A 41 15.72 -11.80 14.72
C SER A 41 14.34 -12.42 14.89
N ARG A 42 14.00 -12.77 16.13
CA ARG A 42 12.65 -13.22 16.49
C ARG A 42 11.58 -12.21 16.11
N LYS A 43 11.91 -10.90 16.15
CA LYS A 43 11.02 -9.81 15.76
C LYS A 43 10.57 -9.95 14.31
N ASN A 44 11.50 -10.06 13.38
CA ASN A 44 11.18 -10.19 11.95
C ASN A 44 10.53 -11.53 11.62
N PHE A 45 10.96 -12.61 12.29
CA PHE A 45 10.33 -13.91 12.10
C PHE A 45 8.85 -13.91 12.50
N LEU A 46 8.47 -13.25 13.59
CA LEU A 46 7.07 -13.11 14.01
C LEU A 46 6.20 -12.38 12.98
N GLU A 47 6.78 -11.47 12.18
CA GLU A 47 6.06 -10.78 11.11
C GLU A 47 5.79 -11.68 9.90
N VAL A 48 6.59 -12.74 9.68
CA VAL A 48 6.53 -13.58 8.47
C VAL A 48 6.10 -15.01 8.72
N MET A 49 6.31 -15.57 9.91
CA MET A 49 6.19 -17.01 10.17
C MET A 49 4.86 -17.62 9.74
N ASN A 50 3.75 -16.86 9.88
CA ASN A 50 2.39 -17.26 9.51
C ASN A 50 1.71 -16.28 8.54
N ARG A 51 2.48 -15.66 7.65
CA ARG A 51 1.99 -14.78 6.57
C ARG A 51 2.72 -15.06 5.25
N PRO A 52 2.30 -16.06 4.46
CA PRO A 52 1.13 -16.95 4.56
C PRO A 52 1.16 -17.90 5.74
N ASN A 53 -0.02 -18.49 6.02
CA ASN A 53 -0.21 -19.33 7.18
C ASN A 53 0.60 -20.63 7.10
N ARG A 54 1.50 -20.85 8.09
CA ARG A 54 2.35 -22.04 8.20
C ARG A 54 2.12 -22.82 9.48
N TYR A 55 1.24 -22.29 10.37
CA TYR A 55 0.90 -22.89 11.67
C TYR A 55 2.09 -23.04 12.63
N ILE A 56 3.11 -22.19 12.49
CA ILE A 56 4.25 -22.17 13.43
C ILE A 56 3.78 -21.55 14.74
N SER A 57 3.93 -22.28 15.86
CA SER A 57 3.60 -21.78 17.19
C SER A 57 4.67 -20.82 17.70
N ARG A 58 4.25 -19.82 18.47
CA ARG A 58 5.17 -18.92 19.19
C ARG A 58 5.98 -19.65 20.26
N GLU A 59 5.47 -20.76 20.77
CA GLU A 59 6.15 -21.61 21.76
C GLU A 59 7.42 -22.27 21.21
N ALA A 60 7.50 -22.48 19.88
CA ALA A 60 8.70 -22.97 19.22
C ALA A 60 9.84 -21.92 19.20
N LEU A 61 9.53 -20.66 19.52
CA LEU A 61 10.47 -19.53 19.42
C LEU A 61 11.00 -19.13 20.81
N LYS A 62 11.84 -19.95 21.41
CA LYS A 62 12.40 -19.71 22.73
C LYS A 62 13.50 -18.63 22.74
N ASN A 63 14.27 -18.53 21.65
CA ASN A 63 15.44 -17.67 21.53
C ASN A 63 15.12 -16.34 20.84
N THR A 64 15.97 -15.33 21.06
CA THR A 64 15.90 -14.03 20.36
C THR A 64 16.33 -14.13 18.90
N GLN A 65 17.10 -15.14 18.55
CA GLN A 65 17.53 -15.47 17.21
C GLN A 65 16.90 -16.78 16.76
N ILE A 66 16.44 -16.82 15.51
CA ILE A 66 15.79 -17.98 14.91
C ILE A 66 16.84 -18.90 14.28
N ASN A 67 16.78 -20.16 14.68
CA ASN A 67 17.52 -21.24 14.05
C ASN A 67 16.54 -22.23 13.42
N PHE A 68 16.62 -22.41 12.12
CA PHE A 68 15.70 -23.27 11.37
C PHE A 68 15.88 -24.76 11.70
N GLU A 69 17.09 -25.19 12.09
CA GLU A 69 17.34 -26.56 12.53
C GLU A 69 16.65 -26.84 13.87
N GLN A 70 16.74 -25.91 14.83
CA GLN A 70 16.02 -26.02 16.10
C GLN A 70 14.50 -25.99 15.92
N LEU A 71 14.00 -25.23 14.94
CA LEU A 71 12.58 -25.25 14.59
C LEU A 71 12.16 -26.61 14.04
N ARG A 72 12.94 -27.21 13.14
CA ARG A 72 12.65 -28.56 12.63
C ARG A 72 12.73 -29.61 13.74
N GLU A 73 13.71 -29.52 14.62
CA GLU A 73 13.80 -30.43 15.77
C GLU A 73 12.59 -30.30 16.72
N TYR A 74 12.09 -29.09 16.94
CA TYR A 74 10.85 -28.88 17.73
C TYR A 74 9.64 -29.57 17.11
N TYR A 75 9.57 -29.66 15.78
CA TYR A 75 8.45 -30.26 15.04
C TYR A 75 8.81 -31.63 14.42
N LYS A 76 9.84 -32.32 14.91
CA LYS A 76 10.34 -33.58 14.31
C LYS A 76 9.29 -34.67 14.14
N ASP A 77 8.27 -34.68 15.00
CA ASP A 77 7.15 -35.65 14.93
C ASP A 77 6.06 -35.24 13.93
N LYS A 78 6.27 -34.14 13.16
CA LYS A 78 5.31 -33.58 12.21
C LYS A 78 6.02 -33.23 10.88
N ASP A 79 6.19 -34.21 10.01
CA ASP A 79 6.92 -34.06 8.74
C ASP A 79 6.41 -32.86 7.92
N TRP A 80 5.09 -32.68 7.83
CA TRP A 80 4.50 -31.56 7.10
C TRP A 80 4.89 -30.18 7.66
N MET A 81 5.22 -30.07 8.96
CA MET A 81 5.73 -28.82 9.55
C MET A 81 7.20 -28.62 9.19
N CYS A 82 7.99 -29.69 9.22
CA CYS A 82 9.39 -29.65 8.79
C CYS A 82 9.50 -29.22 7.33
N ASP A 83 8.62 -29.72 6.45
CA ASP A 83 8.56 -29.35 5.05
C ASP A 83 8.23 -27.86 4.85
N ARG A 84 7.26 -27.33 5.61
CA ARG A 84 6.90 -25.89 5.57
C ARG A 84 8.04 -25.00 6.05
N ILE A 85 8.78 -25.40 7.08
CA ILE A 85 9.94 -24.68 7.59
C ILE A 85 11.06 -24.71 6.55
N THR A 86 11.32 -25.86 5.94
CA THR A 86 12.32 -26.02 4.88
C THR A 86 11.95 -25.20 3.64
N THR A 87 10.69 -25.19 3.25
CA THR A 87 10.17 -24.36 2.17
C THR A 87 10.39 -22.88 2.46
N LEU A 88 10.08 -22.41 3.68
CA LEU A 88 10.33 -21.02 4.07
C LEU A 88 11.81 -20.67 3.98
N GLU A 89 12.68 -21.52 4.51
CA GLU A 89 14.14 -21.30 4.43
C GLU A 89 14.64 -21.23 2.97
N THR A 90 14.13 -22.10 2.11
CA THR A 90 14.44 -22.08 0.66
C THR A 90 13.95 -20.80 0.00
N HIS A 91 12.72 -20.38 0.29
CA HIS A 91 12.18 -19.12 -0.21
C HIS A 91 13.02 -17.91 0.21
N LEU A 92 13.49 -17.87 1.46
CA LEU A 92 14.37 -16.79 1.93
C LEU A 92 15.71 -16.78 1.16
N LYS A 93 16.27 -17.94 0.82
CA LYS A 93 17.49 -18.03 -0.01
C LYS A 93 17.23 -17.49 -1.42
N ILE A 94 16.09 -17.83 -2.03
CA ILE A 94 15.70 -17.31 -3.35
C ILE A 94 15.54 -15.79 -3.30
N LEU A 95 14.82 -15.25 -2.30
CA LEU A 95 14.61 -13.81 -2.14
C LEU A 95 15.94 -13.04 -2.09
N GLY A 96 16.96 -13.59 -1.44
CA GLY A 96 18.29 -12.97 -1.33
C GLY A 96 19.02 -12.79 -2.67
N THR A 97 18.58 -13.47 -3.74
CA THR A 97 19.16 -13.35 -5.09
C THR A 97 18.40 -12.37 -6.01
N LEU A 98 17.27 -11.85 -5.56
CA LEU A 98 16.37 -11.05 -6.37
C LEU A 98 16.51 -9.55 -6.06
N SER A 99 16.21 -8.69 -7.07
CA SER A 99 16.00 -7.28 -6.80
C SER A 99 14.73 -7.08 -5.95
N PRO A 100 14.57 -5.97 -5.21
CA PRO A 100 13.40 -5.73 -4.37
C PRO A 100 12.08 -5.88 -5.14
N PHE A 101 12.00 -5.38 -6.37
CA PHE A 101 10.82 -5.51 -7.21
C PHE A 101 10.49 -6.98 -7.53
N ALA A 102 11.47 -7.75 -7.98
CA ALA A 102 11.29 -9.17 -8.27
C ALA A 102 11.00 -9.98 -7.00
N ALA A 103 11.66 -9.66 -5.89
CA ALA A 103 11.44 -10.30 -4.59
C ALA A 103 10.01 -10.11 -4.08
N ILE A 104 9.45 -8.89 -4.16
CA ILE A 104 8.07 -8.65 -3.78
C ILE A 104 7.11 -9.43 -4.69
N ASN A 105 7.37 -9.49 -6.00
CA ASN A 105 6.55 -10.30 -6.90
C ASN A 105 6.62 -11.80 -6.52
N PHE A 106 7.78 -12.30 -6.14
CA PHE A 106 7.94 -13.68 -5.65
C PHE A 106 7.19 -13.91 -4.33
N ILE A 107 7.27 -12.96 -3.37
CA ILE A 107 6.47 -13.01 -2.13
C ILE A 107 4.98 -13.07 -2.45
N ARG A 108 4.50 -12.23 -3.36
CA ARG A 108 3.09 -12.17 -3.77
C ARG A 108 2.58 -13.49 -4.31
N LYS A 109 3.24 -13.98 -5.37
CA LYS A 109 2.77 -15.10 -6.19
C LYS A 109 3.45 -16.42 -5.80
N GLY A 110 4.78 -16.44 -5.71
CA GLY A 110 5.55 -17.66 -5.45
C GLY A 110 5.39 -18.17 -4.03
N MET A 111 5.23 -17.28 -3.05
CA MET A 111 5.04 -17.67 -1.65
C MET A 111 3.57 -17.67 -1.21
N GLY A 112 2.63 -17.26 -2.08
CA GLY A 112 1.20 -17.25 -1.79
C GLY A 112 0.73 -16.11 -0.87
N PHE A 113 1.49 -15.00 -0.76
CA PHE A 113 1.12 -13.90 0.13
C PHE A 113 -0.12 -13.16 -0.35
N GLU A 114 -0.34 -13.06 -1.67
CA GLU A 114 -1.53 -12.43 -2.23
C GLU A 114 -2.80 -13.23 -1.90
N GLU A 115 -2.74 -14.56 -1.95
CA GLU A 115 -3.85 -15.43 -1.54
C GLU A 115 -4.13 -15.29 -0.04
N TYR A 116 -3.07 -15.30 0.77
CA TYR A 116 -3.19 -15.02 2.20
C TYR A 116 -3.91 -13.69 2.49
N LEU A 117 -3.64 -12.63 1.71
CA LEU A 117 -4.33 -11.34 1.87
C LEU A 117 -5.82 -11.45 1.55
N ARG A 118 -6.20 -12.26 0.55
CA ARG A 118 -7.61 -12.53 0.22
C ARG A 118 -8.32 -13.27 1.35
N GLU A 119 -7.71 -14.34 1.87
CA GLU A 119 -8.22 -15.09 3.02
C GLU A 119 -8.35 -14.22 4.27
N TYR A 120 -7.31 -13.42 4.55
CA TYR A 120 -7.31 -12.47 5.67
C TYR A 120 -8.43 -11.43 5.53
N ALA A 121 -8.64 -10.88 4.34
CA ALA A 121 -9.70 -9.92 4.07
C ALA A 121 -11.08 -10.55 4.29
N GLN A 122 -11.30 -11.78 3.83
CA GLN A 122 -12.55 -12.52 4.05
C GLN A 122 -12.79 -12.73 5.54
N TYR A 123 -11.78 -13.20 6.29
CA TYR A 123 -11.88 -13.40 7.74
C TYR A 123 -12.20 -12.09 8.48
N ARG A 124 -11.58 -10.97 8.07
CA ARG A 124 -11.79 -9.65 8.69
C ARG A 124 -13.01 -8.90 8.15
N LYS A 125 -13.75 -9.48 7.20
CA LYS A 125 -14.90 -8.87 6.52
C LYS A 125 -14.58 -7.51 5.89
N ILE A 126 -13.37 -7.38 5.33
CA ILE A 126 -12.93 -6.21 4.55
C ILE A 126 -12.78 -6.60 3.09
N LYS A 127 -12.77 -5.61 2.19
CA LYS A 127 -12.61 -5.88 0.75
C LYS A 127 -11.17 -6.26 0.44
N PRO A 128 -10.91 -7.41 -0.23
CA PRO A 128 -9.56 -7.83 -0.60
C PRO A 128 -8.80 -6.79 -1.41
N GLU A 129 -9.52 -6.03 -2.26
CA GLU A 129 -8.96 -5.01 -3.14
C GLU A 129 -8.22 -3.91 -2.34
N GLU A 130 -8.64 -3.59 -1.13
CA GLU A 130 -7.99 -2.58 -0.27
C GLU A 130 -6.58 -3.01 0.14
N LEU A 131 -6.41 -4.29 0.46
CA LEU A 131 -5.11 -4.86 0.82
C LEU A 131 -4.22 -5.06 -0.40
N LEU A 132 -4.82 -5.51 -1.51
CA LEU A 132 -4.11 -5.73 -2.77
C LEU A 132 -3.62 -4.41 -3.38
N GLU A 133 -4.42 -3.34 -3.32
CA GLU A 133 -3.99 -2.01 -3.74
C GLU A 133 -2.84 -1.48 -2.87
N THR A 134 -2.90 -1.72 -1.56
CA THR A 134 -1.79 -1.40 -0.66
C THR A 134 -0.52 -2.17 -1.06
N LEU A 135 -0.64 -3.46 -1.36
CA LEU A 135 0.47 -4.29 -1.84
C LEU A 135 0.99 -3.81 -3.21
N ASP A 136 0.11 -3.44 -4.14
CA ASP A 136 0.47 -2.88 -5.45
C ASP A 136 1.31 -1.60 -5.28
N ARG A 137 0.89 -0.70 -4.39
CA ARG A 137 1.63 0.54 -4.09
C ARG A 137 2.99 0.29 -3.47
N ILE A 138 3.10 -0.68 -2.55
CA ILE A 138 4.37 -1.09 -1.95
C ILE A 138 5.29 -1.68 -3.03
N HIS A 139 4.77 -2.55 -3.87
CA HIS A 139 5.52 -3.16 -4.98
C HIS A 139 6.06 -2.10 -5.95
N GLU A 140 5.20 -1.19 -6.42
CA GLU A 140 5.59 -0.11 -7.34
C GLU A 140 6.67 0.80 -6.73
N SER A 141 6.66 1.03 -5.42
CA SER A 141 7.68 1.84 -4.74
C SER A 141 9.10 1.27 -4.83
N THR A 142 9.25 -0.01 -5.20
CA THR A 142 10.55 -0.68 -5.38
C THR A 142 11.04 -0.68 -6.82
N LYS A 143 10.25 -0.13 -7.76
CA LYS A 143 10.61 -0.09 -9.18
C LYS A 143 11.90 0.70 -9.39
N GLY A 144 12.85 0.10 -10.11
CA GLY A 144 14.18 0.68 -10.32
C GLY A 144 15.16 0.55 -9.16
N MET A 145 14.74 0.03 -7.99
CA MET A 145 15.63 -0.22 -6.86
C MET A 145 16.51 -1.46 -7.11
N LYS A 146 17.80 -1.32 -6.89
CA LYS A 146 18.77 -2.41 -7.13
C LYS A 146 18.89 -3.37 -5.94
N ASN A 147 18.70 -2.88 -4.72
CA ASN A 147 18.84 -3.66 -3.50
C ASN A 147 17.97 -3.11 -2.35
N LEU A 148 17.87 -3.88 -1.28
CA LEU A 148 17.08 -3.54 -0.10
C LEU A 148 17.52 -2.21 0.54
N ALA A 149 18.82 -1.93 0.60
CA ALA A 149 19.35 -0.72 1.24
C ALA A 149 18.83 0.56 0.54
N GLN A 150 18.78 0.56 -0.79
CA GLN A 150 18.19 1.68 -1.54
C GLN A 150 16.72 1.89 -1.21
N TRP A 151 15.95 0.81 -1.07
CA TRP A 151 14.54 0.92 -0.70
C TRP A 151 14.35 1.38 0.75
N GLN A 152 15.19 0.94 1.68
CA GLN A 152 15.18 1.42 3.07
C GLN A 152 15.46 2.92 3.16
N VAL A 153 16.48 3.41 2.45
CA VAL A 153 16.77 4.86 2.35
C VAL A 153 15.57 5.62 1.79
N TYR A 154 14.95 5.12 0.72
CA TYR A 154 13.74 5.72 0.16
C TYR A 154 12.59 5.79 1.18
N ILE A 155 12.35 4.73 1.95
CA ILE A 155 11.32 4.69 3.00
C ILE A 155 11.60 5.73 4.09
N GLU A 156 12.86 5.86 4.51
CA GLU A 156 13.28 6.83 5.54
C GLU A 156 13.08 8.26 5.05
N GLU A 157 13.56 8.57 3.84
CA GLU A 157 13.38 9.90 3.22
C GLU A 157 11.90 10.24 3.03
N TYR A 158 11.11 9.30 2.51
CA TYR A 158 9.66 9.47 2.36
C TYR A 158 9.00 9.79 3.70
N THR A 159 9.33 9.02 4.74
CA THR A 159 8.79 9.21 6.08
C THR A 159 9.19 10.57 6.67
N LYS A 160 10.45 10.97 6.48
CA LYS A 160 10.97 12.27 6.92
C LYS A 160 10.21 13.41 6.22
N ARG A 161 10.07 13.34 4.89
CA ARG A 161 9.34 14.33 4.10
C ARG A 161 7.87 14.46 4.53
N LEU A 162 7.18 13.34 4.79
CA LEU A 162 5.81 13.37 5.31
C LEU A 162 5.72 14.06 6.68
N ASN A 163 6.65 13.78 7.58
CA ASN A 163 6.68 14.39 8.90
C ASN A 163 6.99 15.90 8.85
N GLU A 164 7.93 16.30 8.00
CA GLU A 164 8.27 17.71 7.76
C GLU A 164 7.08 18.46 7.17
N GLN A 165 6.39 17.84 6.21
CA GLN A 165 5.20 18.43 5.60
C GLN A 165 4.07 18.62 6.62
N ALA A 166 3.84 17.63 7.48
CA ALA A 166 2.85 17.73 8.55
C ALA A 166 3.17 18.88 9.54
N ARG A 167 4.46 19.17 9.78
CA ARG A 167 4.89 20.31 10.62
C ARG A 167 4.72 21.65 9.90
N LYS A 168 5.08 21.74 8.61
CA LYS A 168 4.97 22.97 7.80
C LYS A 168 3.52 23.40 7.56
N GLN A 169 2.56 22.47 7.63
CA GLN A 169 1.12 22.76 7.50
C GLN A 169 0.60 23.77 8.52
N GLN A 170 1.29 23.95 9.65
CA GLN A 170 0.92 24.95 10.66
C GLN A 170 1.30 26.39 10.27
N ASP A 171 2.28 26.56 9.35
CA ASP A 171 2.89 27.88 9.09
C ASP A 171 2.61 28.47 7.69
N HIS A 172 2.19 27.68 6.68
CA HIS A 172 2.07 28.18 5.30
C HIS A 172 0.67 28.06 4.72
N ARG A 173 0.08 29.22 4.35
CA ARG A 173 -1.20 29.35 3.63
C ARG A 173 -1.05 29.38 2.10
N GLU A 174 0.18 29.36 1.57
CA GLU A 174 0.48 29.47 0.13
C GLU A 174 0.84 28.11 -0.46
N GLY A 175 0.37 27.83 -1.67
CA GLY A 175 0.65 26.62 -2.42
C GLY A 175 -0.60 25.84 -2.86
N VAL A 176 -0.38 24.64 -3.40
CA VAL A 176 -1.45 23.76 -3.86
C VAL A 176 -2.16 23.13 -2.65
N THR A 177 -3.47 23.29 -2.55
CA THR A 177 -4.28 22.62 -1.53
C THR A 177 -4.68 21.23 -2.00
N ILE A 178 -4.27 20.19 -1.26
CA ILE A 178 -4.70 18.81 -1.48
C ILE A 178 -5.78 18.46 -0.45
N SER A 179 -6.91 17.96 -0.93
CA SER A 179 -8.05 17.64 -0.08
C SER A 179 -8.89 16.53 -0.67
N THR A 180 -9.68 15.85 0.16
CA THR A 180 -10.74 14.97 -0.32
C THR A 180 -11.94 15.79 -0.78
N LEU A 181 -12.80 15.21 -1.64
CA LEU A 181 -14.05 15.87 -2.08
C LEU A 181 -14.96 16.22 -0.88
N HIS A 182 -14.95 15.42 0.18
CA HIS A 182 -15.73 15.68 1.39
C HIS A 182 -15.25 16.93 2.15
N ALA A 183 -13.94 17.16 2.20
CA ALA A 183 -13.36 18.24 2.99
C ALA A 183 -13.35 19.61 2.28
N VAL A 184 -13.75 19.68 1.01
CA VAL A 184 -13.80 20.94 0.24
C VAL A 184 -15.16 21.65 0.29
N LYS A 185 -16.15 21.11 0.98
CA LYS A 185 -17.46 21.75 1.13
C LYS A 185 -17.30 23.15 1.76
N GLY A 186 -17.86 24.16 1.09
CA GLY A 186 -17.78 25.56 1.54
C GLY A 186 -16.49 26.29 1.19
N LEU A 187 -15.56 25.67 0.49
CA LEU A 187 -14.34 26.31 -0.01
C LEU A 187 -14.48 26.59 -1.51
N GLU A 188 -13.67 27.51 -2.01
CA GLU A 188 -13.61 27.84 -3.44
C GLU A 188 -12.17 28.14 -3.83
N TYR A 189 -11.80 27.76 -5.05
CA TYR A 189 -10.46 27.90 -5.61
C TYR A 189 -10.53 28.42 -7.04
N ASP A 190 -9.52 29.16 -7.47
CA ASP A 190 -9.45 29.64 -8.85
C ASP A 190 -9.37 28.49 -9.85
N ILE A 191 -8.56 27.49 -9.52
CA ILE A 191 -8.32 26.30 -10.35
C ILE A 191 -8.52 25.05 -9.49
N VAL A 192 -9.28 24.09 -9.99
CA VAL A 192 -9.51 22.80 -9.33
C VAL A 192 -9.10 21.67 -10.27
N TYR A 193 -8.31 20.75 -9.75
CA TYR A 193 -7.98 19.48 -10.38
C TYR A 193 -8.65 18.35 -9.63
N ILE A 194 -9.56 17.62 -10.26
CA ILE A 194 -10.11 16.37 -9.70
C ILE A 194 -9.38 15.22 -10.39
N LEU A 195 -8.62 14.46 -9.60
CA LEU A 195 -7.76 13.39 -10.08
C LEU A 195 -8.44 12.03 -9.93
N ASN A 196 -8.03 11.06 -10.79
CA ASN A 196 -8.52 9.68 -10.75
C ASN A 196 -10.06 9.58 -10.85
N VAL A 197 -10.64 10.31 -11.80
CA VAL A 197 -12.07 10.23 -12.11
C VAL A 197 -12.33 8.91 -12.87
N ASN A 198 -12.16 7.81 -12.15
CA ASN A 198 -12.27 6.44 -12.64
C ASN A 198 -13.36 5.69 -11.87
N GLU A 199 -13.97 4.70 -12.51
CA GLU A 199 -14.83 3.73 -11.83
C GLU A 199 -14.11 3.10 -10.62
N GLY A 200 -14.83 3.02 -9.50
CA GLY A 200 -14.29 2.54 -8.23
C GLY A 200 -13.54 3.58 -7.40
N SER A 201 -13.22 4.75 -7.99
CA SER A 201 -12.69 5.91 -7.28
C SER A 201 -13.75 7.00 -7.14
N ILE A 202 -14.37 7.39 -8.25
CA ILE A 202 -15.51 8.30 -8.38
C ILE A 202 -16.44 7.69 -9.44
N PRO A 203 -17.60 7.10 -9.09
CA PRO A 203 -18.06 6.81 -7.72
C PRO A 203 -17.16 5.83 -6.96
N TYR A 204 -17.17 5.97 -5.63
CA TYR A 204 -16.38 5.06 -4.80
C TYR A 204 -16.91 3.62 -4.90
N ARG A 205 -16.01 2.65 -5.00
CA ARG A 205 -16.35 1.21 -5.23
C ARG A 205 -17.31 0.58 -4.21
N LYS A 206 -17.51 1.22 -3.03
CA LYS A 206 -18.50 0.77 -2.04
C LYS A 206 -19.90 1.32 -2.30
N ALA A 207 -20.05 2.30 -3.17
CA ALA A 207 -21.34 2.85 -3.57
C ALA A 207 -22.00 1.94 -4.61
N VAL A 208 -22.65 0.86 -4.14
CA VAL A 208 -23.28 -0.17 -5.00
C VAL A 208 -24.77 0.10 -5.18
N LEU A 209 -25.44 0.63 -4.15
CA LEU A 209 -26.85 0.96 -4.21
C LEU A 209 -27.06 2.27 -4.97
N ALA A 210 -28.19 2.38 -5.66
CA ALA A 210 -28.52 3.58 -6.44
C ALA A 210 -28.44 4.87 -5.62
N GLU A 211 -28.92 4.84 -4.38
CA GLU A 211 -28.86 5.97 -3.44
C GLU A 211 -27.41 6.35 -3.08
N ALA A 212 -26.54 5.36 -2.89
CA ALA A 212 -25.13 5.59 -2.61
C ALA A 212 -24.40 6.17 -3.83
N VAL A 213 -24.72 5.70 -5.04
CA VAL A 213 -24.19 6.26 -6.29
C VAL A 213 -24.65 7.71 -6.48
N GLU A 214 -25.89 8.01 -6.13
CA GLU A 214 -26.44 9.38 -6.20
C GLU A 214 -25.73 10.31 -5.22
N GLU A 215 -25.40 9.86 -4.02
CA GLU A 215 -24.61 10.65 -3.05
C GLU A 215 -23.18 10.90 -3.56
N GLU A 216 -22.53 9.92 -4.17
CA GLU A 216 -21.22 10.09 -4.84
C GLU A 216 -21.30 11.08 -6.00
N ARG A 217 -22.41 11.09 -6.77
CA ARG A 217 -22.66 12.06 -7.84
C ARG A 217 -22.77 13.48 -7.29
N ARG A 218 -23.52 13.66 -6.18
CA ARG A 218 -23.62 14.95 -5.50
C ARG A 218 -22.26 15.42 -4.98
N LEU A 219 -21.48 14.52 -4.41
CA LEU A 219 -20.14 14.80 -3.92
C LEU A 219 -19.21 15.25 -5.05
N PHE A 220 -19.25 14.56 -6.19
CA PHE A 220 -18.50 14.92 -7.38
C PHE A 220 -18.92 16.31 -7.92
N TYR A 221 -20.23 16.56 -8.02
CA TYR A 221 -20.77 17.86 -8.40
C TYR A 221 -20.27 18.97 -7.45
N VAL A 222 -20.33 18.76 -6.15
CA VAL A 222 -19.79 19.71 -5.16
C VAL A 222 -18.32 19.99 -5.41
N GLY A 223 -17.52 18.97 -5.69
CA GLY A 223 -16.11 19.13 -6.05
C GLY A 223 -15.89 19.99 -7.30
N MET A 224 -16.67 19.74 -8.36
CA MET A 224 -16.60 20.52 -9.61
C MET A 224 -16.97 22.00 -9.38
N THR A 225 -18.01 22.27 -8.58
CA THR A 225 -18.46 23.64 -8.29
C THR A 225 -17.51 24.43 -7.39
N ARG A 226 -16.42 23.84 -6.90
CA ARG A 226 -15.36 24.57 -6.16
C ARG A 226 -14.46 25.39 -7.07
N ALA A 227 -14.49 25.16 -8.38
CA ALA A 227 -13.70 25.88 -9.36
C ALA A 227 -14.35 27.21 -9.74
N LYS A 228 -13.63 28.33 -9.56
CA LYS A 228 -14.08 29.67 -9.99
C LYS A 228 -13.76 29.96 -11.46
N LYS A 229 -12.58 29.54 -11.91
CA LYS A 229 -12.07 29.90 -13.26
C LYS A 229 -11.80 28.69 -14.13
N LYS A 230 -11.20 27.63 -13.56
CA LYS A 230 -10.80 26.45 -14.35
C LYS A 230 -11.03 25.18 -13.56
N LEU A 231 -11.71 24.22 -14.19
CA LEU A 231 -11.88 22.86 -13.73
C LEU A 231 -11.07 21.92 -14.66
N VAL A 232 -10.31 21.01 -14.09
CA VAL A 232 -9.60 19.96 -14.80
C VAL A 232 -10.00 18.62 -14.20
N LEU A 233 -10.58 17.74 -15.02
CA LEU A 233 -10.90 16.37 -14.65
C LEU A 233 -9.88 15.45 -15.30
N SER A 234 -9.31 14.53 -14.55
CA SER A 234 -8.35 13.57 -15.07
C SER A 234 -8.67 12.15 -14.66
N TYR A 235 -8.49 11.22 -15.57
CA TYR A 235 -8.60 9.80 -15.32
C TYR A 235 -7.35 9.07 -15.84
N VAL A 236 -7.11 7.87 -15.34
CA VAL A 236 -5.99 7.02 -15.78
C VAL A 236 -6.55 5.82 -16.54
N ARG A 237 -5.87 5.43 -17.62
CA ARG A 237 -6.24 4.23 -18.40
C ARG A 237 -5.62 2.96 -17.82
N HIS A 238 -4.45 3.07 -17.23
CA HIS A 238 -3.74 1.95 -16.60
C HIS A 238 -3.17 2.36 -15.27
N GLN A 239 -3.30 1.49 -14.27
CA GLN A 239 -2.72 1.67 -12.94
C GLN A 239 -2.22 0.32 -12.42
N TYR A 240 -0.94 0.21 -12.04
CA TYR A 240 -0.32 -1.04 -11.58
C TYR A 240 -0.54 -2.21 -12.58
N GLU A 241 -0.28 -1.94 -13.88
CA GLU A 241 -0.47 -2.90 -14.98
C GLU A 241 -1.92 -3.39 -15.17
N LYS A 242 -2.88 -2.75 -14.52
CA LYS A 242 -4.31 -3.04 -14.67
C LYS A 242 -4.99 -1.93 -15.46
N GLU A 243 -5.87 -2.31 -16.36
CA GLU A 243 -6.75 -1.39 -17.06
C GLU A 243 -7.75 -0.78 -16.09
N ARG A 244 -8.06 0.52 -16.26
CA ARG A 244 -8.99 1.29 -15.44
C ARG A 244 -9.98 1.99 -16.34
N GLU A 245 -11.25 1.82 -16.05
CA GLU A 245 -12.34 2.48 -16.78
C GLU A 245 -12.50 3.93 -16.30
N PRO A 246 -12.79 4.89 -17.20
CA PRO A 246 -13.20 6.23 -16.81
C PRO A 246 -14.50 6.16 -16.00
N SER A 247 -14.72 7.15 -15.15
CA SER A 247 -15.96 7.27 -14.39
C SER A 247 -17.17 7.48 -15.31
N ARG A 248 -18.26 6.76 -15.04
CA ARG A 248 -19.57 7.02 -15.67
C ARG A 248 -20.03 8.48 -15.52
N PHE A 249 -19.60 9.17 -14.47
CA PHE A 249 -19.94 10.58 -14.25
C PHE A 249 -19.28 11.52 -15.27
N LEU A 250 -18.18 11.12 -15.94
CA LEU A 250 -17.61 11.90 -17.03
C LEU A 250 -18.53 11.93 -18.24
N GLU A 251 -19.16 10.82 -18.58
CA GLU A 251 -20.14 10.75 -19.68
C GLU A 251 -21.36 11.63 -19.39
N GLU A 252 -21.80 11.65 -18.12
CA GLU A 252 -22.94 12.47 -17.67
C GLU A 252 -22.66 13.99 -17.74
N THR A 253 -21.38 14.41 -17.69
CA THR A 253 -21.03 15.85 -17.79
C THR A 253 -21.12 16.39 -19.21
N GLY A 254 -21.19 15.53 -20.23
CA GLY A 254 -21.20 15.92 -21.63
C GLY A 254 -19.88 16.50 -22.14
N LEU A 255 -18.77 16.26 -21.43
CA LEU A 255 -17.40 16.70 -21.73
C LEU A 255 -16.65 15.66 -22.57
#